data_e5b9821cbbbc860d107b6e84209a679b
#
_entry.id   e5b9821cbbbc860d107b6e84209a679b
#
_cell.length_a   1.000
_cell.length_b   1.000
_cell.length_c   1.000
_cell.angle_alpha   90.00
_cell.angle_beta   90.00
_cell.angle_gamma   90.00
#
_symmetry.space_group_name_H-M   'P 1'
#
loop_
_entity.id
_entity.type
_entity.pdbx_description
1 polymer ?
#
loop_
_entity_poly.entity_id
_entity_poly.type
_entity_poly.pdbx_seq_one_letter_code
_entity_poly.pdbx_strand_id
1 'polypeptide(L)'
;MPWCVRKCPYCDFNSYTLRETLPEAQYVAALERDLESQAPDVRGRPVVSIFFGGGTPSLFPPEAIGRVLEAARKHLSVATDCEVTLEANPGTVERGRFTGYRESGINRVSLGAQSFDARQLEVLGRIHSPAETTRAAEELHAAGLSNFNLDLMYALPGQDTAGAARDVEQALALFPAHLSHYQLTLEPGTQFAAKPPVLPGDDAAVEMLAACHELLGTAGFTQYEVSAYAKAGRQCRHNLNYWSFGDYLGVGAGAHGKITFADRGEVVRTTQQREPRRYLAGSPNAMASRRVPAADFPFEFMMNALRLADGFERRLFAERTGLEWASIEPQLGRLVARGLLVLDGPDCRPTPLGLRFLNEMLLSLLPESADSTGKRTLSTGS
;
A
#
# COMPACT_ATOMS: atom_id res chain seq x y z
N MET A 1 -9.72 -8.53 0.17
CA MET A 1 -11.17 -8.69 -0.18
C MET A 1 -11.36 -8.37 -1.65
N PRO A 2 -11.66 -9.36 -2.53
CA PRO A 2 -11.36 -9.22 -3.96
C PRO A 2 -12.51 -8.69 -4.84
N TRP A 3 -13.59 -8.16 -4.30
CA TRP A 3 -14.71 -7.69 -5.11
C TRP A 3 -14.82 -6.18 -5.17
N CYS A 4 -15.21 -5.69 -6.36
CA CYS A 4 -15.61 -4.31 -6.63
C CYS A 4 -16.99 -4.29 -7.30
N VAL A 5 -17.74 -3.22 -7.15
CA VAL A 5 -18.93 -2.97 -7.96
C VAL A 5 -18.54 -2.87 -9.44
N ARG A 6 -17.46 -2.15 -9.73
CA ARG A 6 -16.86 -1.98 -11.06
C ARG A 6 -15.35 -1.99 -10.96
N LYS A 7 -14.67 -2.72 -11.86
CA LYS A 7 -13.20 -2.68 -11.95
C LYS A 7 -12.76 -1.49 -12.80
N CYS A 8 -11.88 -0.65 -12.25
CA CYS A 8 -11.33 0.51 -12.94
C CYS A 8 -10.33 0.09 -14.03
N PRO A 9 -10.23 0.82 -15.17
CA PRO A 9 -9.40 0.45 -16.30
C PRO A 9 -7.87 0.50 -16.02
N TYR A 10 -7.45 1.22 -14.99
CA TYR A 10 -6.05 1.33 -14.56
C TYR A 10 -5.66 0.32 -13.47
N CYS A 11 -6.64 -0.32 -12.81
CA CYS A 11 -6.41 -1.10 -11.59
C CYS A 11 -5.80 -2.47 -11.89
N ASP A 12 -4.62 -2.74 -11.34
CA ASP A 12 -3.89 -4.01 -11.41
C ASP A 12 -4.14 -4.94 -10.21
N PHE A 13 -4.82 -4.43 -9.17
CA PHE A 13 -5.12 -5.21 -7.97
C PHE A 13 -5.90 -6.50 -8.28
N ASN A 14 -5.76 -7.48 -7.39
CA ASN A 14 -6.52 -8.73 -7.44
C ASN A 14 -8.00 -8.48 -7.16
N SER A 15 -8.67 -7.77 -8.07
CA SER A 15 -10.05 -7.34 -7.95
C SER A 15 -10.93 -7.88 -9.07
N TYR A 16 -12.17 -8.24 -8.72
CA TYR A 16 -13.15 -8.86 -9.59
C TYR A 16 -14.47 -8.11 -9.49
N THR A 17 -15.11 -7.83 -10.63
CA THR A 17 -16.45 -7.24 -10.62
C THR A 17 -17.44 -8.22 -9.99
N LEU A 18 -18.17 -7.73 -8.99
CA LEU A 18 -19.26 -8.48 -8.35
C LEU A 18 -20.42 -8.64 -9.34
N ARG A 19 -20.71 -9.87 -9.76
CA ARG A 19 -21.79 -10.18 -10.73
C ARG A 19 -23.00 -10.80 -10.07
N GLU A 20 -22.87 -11.28 -8.86
CA GLU A 20 -23.87 -12.00 -8.08
C GLU A 20 -23.90 -11.42 -6.67
N THR A 21 -24.73 -11.99 -5.80
CA THR A 21 -24.70 -11.64 -4.37
C THR A 21 -23.32 -11.90 -3.78
N LEU A 22 -22.81 -10.97 -2.98
CA LEU A 22 -21.53 -11.11 -2.29
C LEU A 22 -21.56 -12.38 -1.42
N PRO A 23 -20.61 -13.32 -1.56
CA PRO A 23 -20.57 -14.55 -0.75
C PRO A 23 -19.97 -14.26 0.63
N GLU A 24 -20.58 -13.34 1.36
CA GLU A 24 -20.05 -12.74 2.60
C GLU A 24 -19.71 -13.77 3.65
N ALA A 25 -20.70 -14.56 4.09
CA ALA A 25 -20.52 -15.52 5.17
C ALA A 25 -19.46 -16.60 4.83
N GLN A 26 -19.45 -17.05 3.56
CA GLN A 26 -18.46 -18.03 3.10
C GLN A 26 -17.06 -17.44 3.08
N TYR A 27 -16.94 -16.16 2.66
CA TYR A 27 -15.63 -15.51 2.57
C TYR A 27 -15.07 -15.19 3.95
N VAL A 28 -15.90 -14.70 4.88
CA VAL A 28 -15.49 -14.49 6.28
C VAL A 28 -15.01 -15.80 6.91
N ALA A 29 -15.77 -16.88 6.76
CA ALA A 29 -15.35 -18.19 7.27
C ALA A 29 -14.05 -18.70 6.61
N ALA A 30 -13.79 -18.34 5.35
CA ALA A 30 -12.52 -18.67 4.69
C ALA A 30 -11.35 -17.85 5.25
N LEU A 31 -11.56 -16.56 5.54
CA LEU A 31 -10.56 -15.70 6.20
C LEU A 31 -10.25 -16.18 7.63
N GLU A 32 -11.26 -16.62 8.39
CA GLU A 32 -11.08 -17.19 9.73
C GLU A 32 -10.18 -18.43 9.69
N ARG A 33 -10.44 -19.36 8.77
CA ARG A 33 -9.58 -20.56 8.58
C ARG A 33 -8.16 -20.20 8.13
N ASP A 34 -8.03 -19.22 7.29
CA ASP A 34 -6.73 -18.76 6.77
C ASP A 34 -5.89 -18.16 7.91
N LEU A 35 -6.49 -17.31 8.76
CA LEU A 35 -5.86 -16.79 9.98
C LEU A 35 -5.43 -17.91 10.92
N GLU A 36 -6.31 -18.88 11.20
CA GLU A 36 -6.01 -20.01 12.07
C GLU A 36 -4.82 -20.83 11.55
N SER A 37 -4.77 -21.07 10.24
CA SER A 37 -3.71 -21.86 9.61
C SER A 37 -2.34 -21.20 9.64
N GLN A 38 -2.28 -19.85 9.56
CA GLN A 38 -1.02 -19.08 9.53
C GLN A 38 -0.55 -18.65 10.94
N ALA A 39 -1.43 -18.65 11.95
CA ALA A 39 -1.10 -18.21 13.30
C ALA A 39 0.13 -18.90 13.93
N PRO A 40 0.38 -20.21 13.74
CA PRO A 40 1.56 -20.88 14.28
C PRO A 40 2.89 -20.27 13.85
N ASP A 41 2.98 -19.75 12.61
CA ASP A 41 4.21 -19.20 12.03
C ASP A 41 4.61 -17.86 12.64
N VAL A 42 3.68 -17.16 13.30
CA VAL A 42 3.90 -15.84 13.89
C VAL A 42 3.66 -15.79 15.39
N ARG A 43 3.61 -16.95 16.04
CA ARG A 43 3.38 -17.06 17.48
C ARG A 43 4.32 -16.16 18.28
N GLY A 44 3.76 -15.35 19.19
CA GLY A 44 4.50 -14.45 20.06
C GLY A 44 4.87 -13.11 19.42
N ARG A 45 4.57 -12.88 18.14
CA ARG A 45 4.81 -11.58 17.49
C ARG A 45 3.58 -10.69 17.62
N PRO A 46 3.72 -9.41 18.05
CA PRO A 46 2.58 -8.50 18.14
C PRO A 46 2.12 -8.07 16.74
N VAL A 47 0.82 -8.10 16.48
CA VAL A 47 0.20 -7.50 15.31
C VAL A 47 -0.02 -6.01 15.59
N VAL A 48 0.70 -5.15 14.91
CA VAL A 48 0.67 -3.69 15.09
C VAL A 48 -0.24 -2.97 14.11
N SER A 49 -0.60 -3.64 13.00
CA SER A 49 -1.55 -3.14 12.02
C SER A 49 -2.33 -4.26 11.34
N ILE A 50 -3.60 -4.00 11.02
CA ILE A 50 -4.46 -4.84 10.18
C ILE A 50 -4.99 -3.96 9.06
N PHE A 51 -4.87 -4.42 7.81
CA PHE A 51 -5.28 -3.65 6.65
C PHE A 51 -6.27 -4.46 5.79
N PHE A 52 -7.49 -3.99 5.70
CA PHE A 52 -8.48 -4.56 4.79
C PHE A 52 -8.39 -3.85 3.45
N GLY A 53 -7.87 -4.56 2.44
CA GLY A 53 -7.61 -3.99 1.12
C GLY A 53 -7.98 -4.95 -0.03
N GLY A 54 -7.65 -4.52 -1.25
CA GLY A 54 -7.74 -5.29 -2.49
C GLY A 54 -8.74 -4.76 -3.52
N GLY A 55 -9.97 -5.21 -3.50
CA GLY A 55 -11.05 -4.67 -4.35
C GLY A 55 -11.73 -3.48 -3.67
N THR A 56 -12.83 -3.75 -3.00
CA THR A 56 -13.58 -2.77 -2.21
C THR A 56 -14.03 -3.42 -0.90
N PRO A 57 -13.19 -3.40 0.14
CA PRO A 57 -13.52 -4.03 1.43
C PRO A 57 -14.80 -3.49 2.07
N SER A 58 -15.12 -2.23 1.85
CA SER A 58 -16.35 -1.58 2.35
C SER A 58 -17.66 -2.11 1.73
N LEU A 59 -17.59 -3.03 0.78
CA LEU A 59 -18.77 -3.82 0.34
C LEU A 59 -19.25 -4.77 1.45
N PHE A 60 -18.35 -5.25 2.29
CA PHE A 60 -18.70 -6.10 3.43
C PHE A 60 -19.30 -5.26 4.56
N PRO A 61 -20.39 -5.71 5.18
CA PRO A 61 -21.01 -4.96 6.26
C PRO A 61 -20.11 -4.94 7.52
N PRO A 62 -20.34 -3.97 8.43
CA PRO A 62 -19.56 -3.84 9.66
C PRO A 62 -19.44 -5.13 10.48
N GLU A 63 -20.52 -5.90 10.56
CA GLU A 63 -20.57 -7.17 11.30
C GLU A 63 -19.61 -8.21 10.72
N ALA A 64 -19.47 -8.26 9.39
CA ALA A 64 -18.53 -9.14 8.72
C ALA A 64 -17.08 -8.76 9.01
N ILE A 65 -16.79 -7.46 9.00
CA ILE A 65 -15.46 -6.92 9.36
C ILE A 65 -15.18 -7.23 10.85
N GLY A 66 -16.15 -7.02 11.74
CA GLY A 66 -16.05 -7.34 13.17
C GLY A 66 -15.68 -8.81 13.41
N ARG A 67 -16.35 -9.75 12.73
CA ARG A 67 -16.04 -11.18 12.84
C ARG A 67 -14.59 -11.50 12.43
N VAL A 68 -14.08 -10.91 11.36
CA VAL A 68 -12.67 -11.12 10.95
C VAL A 68 -11.71 -10.57 12.00
N LEU A 69 -12.02 -9.41 12.60
CA LEU A 69 -11.22 -8.83 13.69
C LEU A 69 -11.26 -9.69 14.96
N GLU A 70 -12.39 -10.27 15.29
CA GLU A 70 -12.53 -11.22 16.41
C GLU A 70 -11.67 -12.47 16.16
N ALA A 71 -11.71 -13.03 14.95
CA ALA A 71 -10.85 -14.15 14.58
C ALA A 71 -9.36 -13.78 14.67
N ALA A 72 -8.97 -12.59 14.22
CA ALA A 72 -7.60 -12.10 14.36
C ALA A 72 -7.18 -12.02 15.84
N ARG A 73 -8.01 -11.47 16.71
CA ARG A 73 -7.74 -11.39 18.16
C ARG A 73 -7.70 -12.76 18.83
N LYS A 74 -8.49 -13.73 18.35
CA LYS A 74 -8.51 -15.10 18.86
C LYS A 74 -7.23 -15.87 18.55
N HIS A 75 -6.68 -15.69 17.34
CA HIS A 75 -5.56 -16.51 16.86
C HIS A 75 -4.21 -15.80 16.92
N LEU A 76 -4.17 -14.46 16.97
CA LEU A 76 -2.96 -13.64 16.92
C LEU A 76 -2.84 -12.73 18.16
N SER A 77 -1.61 -12.31 18.46
CA SER A 77 -1.34 -11.33 19.53
C SER A 77 -1.56 -9.90 19.01
N VAL A 78 -2.81 -9.47 18.89
CA VAL A 78 -3.15 -8.13 18.40
C VAL A 78 -2.85 -7.09 19.49
N ALA A 79 -2.02 -6.09 19.18
CA ALA A 79 -1.67 -5.01 20.09
C ALA A 79 -2.91 -4.15 20.43
N THR A 80 -2.98 -3.62 21.66
CA THR A 80 -4.10 -2.80 22.12
C THR A 80 -4.27 -1.51 21.33
N ASP A 81 -3.18 -0.97 20.78
CA ASP A 81 -3.11 0.22 19.94
C ASP A 81 -2.96 -0.12 18.45
N CYS A 82 -3.34 -1.34 18.05
CA CYS A 82 -3.26 -1.79 16.66
C CYS A 82 -3.99 -0.83 15.71
N GLU A 83 -3.31 -0.41 14.63
CA GLU A 83 -3.94 0.33 13.55
C GLU A 83 -4.79 -0.62 12.70
N VAL A 84 -6.08 -0.35 12.59
CA VAL A 84 -7.00 -1.16 11.79
C VAL A 84 -7.57 -0.30 10.68
N THR A 85 -7.07 -0.50 9.45
CA THR A 85 -7.44 0.27 8.27
C THR A 85 -8.45 -0.48 7.42
N LEU A 86 -9.46 0.23 6.90
CA LEU A 86 -10.41 -0.23 5.90
C LEU A 86 -10.31 0.63 4.64
N GLU A 87 -10.08 0.01 3.48
CA GLU A 87 -10.26 0.69 2.20
C GLU A 87 -11.75 0.84 1.87
N ALA A 88 -12.13 2.03 1.43
CA ALA A 88 -13.49 2.37 1.04
C ALA A 88 -13.51 3.22 -0.23
N ASN A 89 -14.60 3.12 -0.98
CA ASN A 89 -14.88 4.02 -2.08
C ASN A 89 -15.93 5.06 -1.64
N PRO A 90 -15.84 6.32 -2.11
CA PRO A 90 -16.87 7.32 -1.82
C PRO A 90 -18.12 7.04 -2.65
N GLY A 91 -18.95 6.10 -2.23
CA GLY A 91 -20.12 5.67 -2.98
C GLY A 91 -21.36 5.48 -2.11
N THR A 92 -22.47 5.18 -2.75
CA THR A 92 -23.76 5.00 -2.06
C THR A 92 -23.83 3.74 -1.20
N VAL A 93 -22.99 2.73 -1.48
CA VAL A 93 -22.96 1.47 -0.73
C VAL A 93 -22.40 1.66 0.67
N GLU A 94 -21.45 2.57 0.83
CA GLU A 94 -20.76 2.87 2.09
C GLU A 94 -21.51 3.87 2.97
N ARG A 95 -22.52 4.54 2.39
CA ARG A 95 -23.27 5.59 3.11
C ARG A 95 -23.87 5.07 4.40
N GLY A 96 -23.62 5.79 5.49
CA GLY A 96 -24.15 5.49 6.82
C GLY A 96 -23.49 4.29 7.52
N ARG A 97 -22.45 3.67 6.93
CA ARG A 97 -21.78 2.49 7.53
C ARG A 97 -20.57 2.82 8.39
N PHE A 98 -20.01 4.03 8.28
CA PHE A 98 -18.75 4.36 8.97
C PHE A 98 -18.85 4.27 10.50
N THR A 99 -19.98 4.61 11.09
CA THR A 99 -20.21 4.40 12.52
C THR A 99 -20.11 2.91 12.90
N GLY A 100 -20.78 2.04 12.16
CA GLY A 100 -20.71 0.58 12.37
C GLY A 100 -19.29 0.03 12.17
N TYR A 101 -18.52 0.50 11.18
CA TYR A 101 -17.12 0.10 11.03
C TYR A 101 -16.28 0.52 12.23
N ARG A 102 -16.46 1.74 12.74
CA ARG A 102 -15.79 2.18 13.97
C ARG A 102 -16.15 1.27 15.16
N GLU A 103 -17.41 0.98 15.35
CA GLU A 103 -17.89 0.10 16.42
C GLU A 103 -17.34 -1.33 16.28
N SER A 104 -17.15 -1.81 15.06
CA SER A 104 -16.51 -3.09 14.77
C SER A 104 -15.00 -3.10 15.05
N GLY A 105 -14.37 -1.93 15.26
CA GLY A 105 -12.95 -1.80 15.60
C GLY A 105 -12.06 -1.20 14.53
N ILE A 106 -12.61 -0.69 13.42
CA ILE A 106 -11.87 0.13 12.45
C ILE A 106 -11.52 1.47 13.11
N ASN A 107 -10.25 1.87 13.02
CA ASN A 107 -9.78 3.15 13.57
C ASN A 107 -9.06 4.03 12.52
N ARG A 108 -8.93 3.53 11.30
CA ARG A 108 -8.43 4.26 10.14
C ARG A 108 -9.20 3.86 8.87
N VAL A 109 -9.46 4.82 7.96
CA VAL A 109 -10.08 4.56 6.66
C VAL A 109 -9.19 5.11 5.55
N SER A 110 -9.02 4.35 4.45
CA SER A 110 -8.42 4.85 3.21
C SER A 110 -9.53 5.03 2.18
N LEU A 111 -9.79 6.28 1.79
CA LEU A 111 -10.88 6.64 0.90
C LEU A 111 -10.35 6.92 -0.51
N GLY A 112 -10.72 6.09 -1.46
CA GLY A 112 -10.28 6.19 -2.85
C GLY A 112 -10.94 7.34 -3.62
N ALA A 113 -10.55 8.58 -3.38
CA ALA A 113 -11.06 9.77 -4.06
C ALA A 113 -10.57 9.85 -5.51
N GLN A 114 -9.30 9.65 -5.74
CA GLN A 114 -8.53 9.70 -6.99
C GLN A 114 -8.44 11.09 -7.63
N SER A 115 -9.52 11.82 -7.76
CA SER A 115 -9.61 13.20 -8.25
C SER A 115 -10.91 13.87 -7.77
N PHE A 116 -10.94 15.18 -7.77
CA PHE A 116 -12.15 15.98 -7.57
C PHE A 116 -12.67 16.59 -8.89
N ASP A 117 -12.07 16.26 -10.02
CA ASP A 117 -12.59 16.60 -11.35
C ASP A 117 -13.48 15.45 -11.86
N ALA A 118 -14.77 15.77 -12.14
CA ALA A 118 -15.74 14.80 -12.59
C ALA A 118 -15.36 14.11 -13.93
N ARG A 119 -14.66 14.83 -14.83
CA ARG A 119 -14.18 14.29 -16.10
C ARG A 119 -13.04 13.30 -15.87
N GLN A 120 -12.13 13.61 -14.94
CA GLN A 120 -11.06 12.70 -14.58
C GLN A 120 -11.60 11.42 -13.95
N LEU A 121 -12.58 11.53 -13.06
CA LEU A 121 -13.26 10.35 -12.49
C LEU A 121 -13.92 9.49 -13.56
N GLU A 122 -14.57 10.10 -14.55
CA GLU A 122 -15.16 9.36 -15.69
C GLU A 122 -14.09 8.62 -16.49
N VAL A 123 -12.97 9.28 -16.84
CA VAL A 123 -11.84 8.67 -17.57
C VAL A 123 -11.24 7.52 -16.75
N LEU A 124 -11.09 7.68 -15.45
CA LEU A 124 -10.62 6.65 -14.53
C LEU A 124 -11.64 5.50 -14.32
N GLY A 125 -12.84 5.59 -14.90
CA GLY A 125 -13.90 4.60 -14.75
C GLY A 125 -14.48 4.53 -13.34
N ARG A 126 -14.32 5.60 -12.55
CA ARG A 126 -14.91 5.72 -11.21
C ARG A 126 -16.42 5.89 -11.31
N ILE A 127 -17.12 5.38 -10.30
CA ILE A 127 -18.60 5.41 -10.25
C ILE A 127 -19.14 6.46 -9.29
N HIS A 128 -18.26 7.12 -8.53
CA HIS A 128 -18.60 8.19 -7.60
C HIS A 128 -18.31 9.56 -8.21
N SER A 129 -18.97 10.57 -7.69
CA SER A 129 -18.76 11.99 -8.00
C SER A 129 -17.90 12.69 -6.93
N PRO A 130 -17.31 13.87 -7.23
CA PRO A 130 -16.60 14.68 -6.22
C PRO A 130 -17.44 14.99 -4.98
N ALA A 131 -18.74 15.27 -5.16
CA ALA A 131 -19.66 15.54 -4.06
C ALA A 131 -19.87 14.30 -3.16
N GLU A 132 -19.75 13.09 -3.69
CA GLU A 132 -19.82 11.87 -2.86
C GLU A 132 -18.54 11.70 -2.04
N THR A 133 -17.37 12.07 -2.56
CA THR A 133 -16.13 12.12 -1.79
C THR A 133 -16.24 13.08 -0.61
N THR A 134 -16.76 14.28 -0.85
CA THR A 134 -16.99 15.27 0.22
C THR A 134 -17.91 14.72 1.30
N ARG A 135 -19.07 14.17 0.92
CA ARG A 135 -20.01 13.57 1.88
C ARG A 135 -19.39 12.41 2.66
N ALA A 136 -18.62 11.55 2.00
CA ALA A 136 -17.96 10.44 2.69
C ALA A 136 -16.95 10.93 3.75
N ALA A 137 -16.21 11.99 3.47
CA ALA A 137 -15.31 12.61 4.43
C ALA A 137 -16.08 13.24 5.62
N GLU A 138 -17.20 13.91 5.36
CA GLU A 138 -18.08 14.44 6.41
C GLU A 138 -18.65 13.32 7.30
N GLU A 139 -19.09 12.21 6.70
CA GLU A 139 -19.57 11.04 7.44
C GLU A 139 -18.45 10.38 8.27
N LEU A 140 -17.20 10.34 7.78
CA LEU A 140 -16.06 9.85 8.55
C LEU A 140 -15.81 10.73 9.78
N HIS A 141 -15.84 12.05 9.65
CA HIS A 141 -15.71 12.96 10.78
C HIS A 141 -16.88 12.78 11.78
N ALA A 142 -18.10 12.69 11.29
CA ALA A 142 -19.29 12.48 12.14
C ALA A 142 -19.22 11.14 12.89
N ALA A 143 -18.68 10.10 12.26
CA ALA A 143 -18.44 8.80 12.90
C ALA A 143 -17.24 8.81 13.87
N GLY A 144 -16.47 9.91 13.97
CA GLY A 144 -15.26 9.99 14.78
C GLY A 144 -14.06 9.24 14.21
N LEU A 145 -14.05 8.94 12.90
CA LEU A 145 -12.96 8.35 12.15
C LEU A 145 -12.09 9.44 11.50
N SER A 146 -11.61 10.40 12.30
CA SER A 146 -10.78 11.52 11.82
C SER A 146 -9.39 11.12 11.31
N ASN A 147 -8.94 9.90 11.65
CA ASN A 147 -7.73 9.32 11.07
C ASN A 147 -8.06 8.65 9.74
N PHE A 148 -8.28 9.45 8.70
CA PHE A 148 -8.50 8.91 7.37
C PHE A 148 -7.48 9.43 6.34
N ASN A 149 -7.27 8.62 5.34
CA ASN A 149 -6.48 8.90 4.16
C ASN A 149 -7.39 9.22 2.98
N LEU A 150 -6.96 10.13 2.13
CA LEU A 150 -7.49 10.29 0.78
C LEU A 150 -6.44 9.83 -0.23
N ASP A 151 -6.82 8.91 -1.11
CA ASP A 151 -5.99 8.53 -2.25
C ASP A 151 -6.25 9.50 -3.39
N LEU A 152 -5.21 10.16 -3.88
CA LEU A 152 -5.23 11.07 -5.02
C LEU A 152 -4.24 10.64 -6.08
N MET A 153 -4.61 10.84 -7.33
CA MET A 153 -3.75 10.59 -8.48
C MET A 153 -3.40 11.88 -9.19
N TYR A 154 -2.18 11.97 -9.71
CA TYR A 154 -1.75 13.05 -10.61
C TYR A 154 -1.22 12.49 -11.92
N ALA A 155 -0.88 13.35 -12.85
CA ALA A 155 -0.54 13.03 -14.23
C ALA A 155 -1.65 12.25 -14.94
N LEU A 156 -2.89 12.61 -14.67
CA LEU A 156 -4.08 12.04 -15.28
C LEU A 156 -4.19 12.49 -16.76
N PRO A 157 -4.94 11.76 -17.61
CA PRO A 157 -5.10 12.09 -19.02
C PRO A 157 -5.60 13.54 -19.24
N GLY A 158 -4.76 14.38 -19.86
CA GLY A 158 -5.08 15.79 -20.13
C GLY A 158 -5.08 16.69 -18.88
N GLN A 159 -4.62 16.21 -17.72
CA GLN A 159 -4.45 17.05 -16.52
C GLN A 159 -3.27 17.99 -16.69
N ASP A 160 -3.43 19.21 -16.22
CA ASP A 160 -2.36 20.21 -16.09
C ASP A 160 -1.97 20.42 -14.63
N THR A 161 -0.91 21.18 -14.38
CA THR A 161 -0.40 21.49 -13.04
C THR A 161 -1.47 22.15 -12.16
N ALA A 162 -2.27 23.04 -12.74
CA ALA A 162 -3.36 23.71 -12.00
C ALA A 162 -4.48 22.70 -11.63
N GLY A 163 -4.76 21.72 -12.49
CA GLY A 163 -5.72 20.66 -12.21
C GLY A 163 -5.28 19.76 -11.05
N ALA A 164 -4.00 19.33 -11.06
CA ALA A 164 -3.42 18.55 -9.98
C ALA A 164 -3.41 19.31 -8.64
N ALA A 165 -3.05 20.60 -8.68
CA ALA A 165 -3.11 21.48 -7.51
C ALA A 165 -4.52 21.61 -6.94
N ARG A 166 -5.54 21.82 -7.79
CA ARG A 166 -6.95 21.90 -7.37
C ARG A 166 -7.43 20.61 -6.70
N ASP A 167 -7.02 19.45 -7.16
CA ASP A 167 -7.36 18.17 -6.52
C ASP A 167 -6.80 18.11 -5.08
N VAL A 168 -5.55 18.55 -4.87
CA VAL A 168 -4.93 18.62 -3.54
C VAL A 168 -5.63 19.66 -2.66
N GLU A 169 -5.94 20.86 -3.17
CA GLU A 169 -6.65 21.90 -2.42
C GLU A 169 -8.02 21.40 -1.93
N GLN A 170 -8.78 20.73 -2.80
CA GLN A 170 -10.07 20.15 -2.43
C GLN A 170 -9.94 19.05 -1.40
N ALA A 171 -8.91 18.19 -1.52
CA ALA A 171 -8.62 17.17 -0.53
C ALA A 171 -8.28 17.77 0.83
N LEU A 172 -7.45 18.82 0.87
CA LEU A 172 -7.06 19.52 2.09
C LEU A 172 -8.26 20.18 2.80
N ALA A 173 -9.22 20.68 2.03
CA ALA A 173 -10.47 21.27 2.57
C ALA A 173 -11.34 20.24 3.32
N LEU A 174 -11.11 18.94 3.13
CA LEU A 174 -11.80 17.87 3.85
C LEU A 174 -11.10 17.46 5.15
N PHE A 175 -9.99 18.11 5.51
CA PHE A 175 -9.23 17.90 6.74
C PHE A 175 -8.79 16.44 6.98
N PRO A 176 -8.22 15.74 5.99
CA PRO A 176 -7.68 14.42 6.19
C PRO A 176 -6.46 14.46 7.12
N ALA A 177 -6.15 13.33 7.76
CA ALA A 177 -4.93 13.18 8.53
C ALA A 177 -3.74 12.69 7.69
N HIS A 178 -4.04 12.13 6.50
CA HIS A 178 -3.10 11.47 5.62
C HIS A 178 -3.56 11.63 4.16
N LEU A 179 -2.60 11.69 3.24
CA LEU A 179 -2.82 11.71 1.80
C LEU A 179 -1.86 10.72 1.12
N SER A 180 -2.41 9.81 0.32
CA SER A 180 -1.65 9.06 -0.66
C SER A 180 -1.74 9.81 -1.98
N HIS A 181 -0.62 10.28 -2.51
CA HIS A 181 -0.55 11.06 -3.74
C HIS A 181 0.43 10.40 -4.71
N TYR A 182 -0.09 9.76 -5.75
CA TYR A 182 0.69 8.93 -6.65
C TYR A 182 0.37 9.20 -8.11
N GLN A 183 1.39 9.01 -8.95
CA GLN A 183 1.28 9.17 -10.40
C GLN A 183 0.45 8.03 -11.02
N LEU A 184 -0.39 8.34 -12.00
CA LEU A 184 -1.03 7.31 -12.80
C LEU A 184 0.05 6.57 -13.62
N THR A 185 0.14 5.26 -13.39
CA THR A 185 1.02 4.35 -14.13
C THR A 185 0.22 3.38 -14.99
N LEU A 186 0.79 2.91 -16.08
CA LEU A 186 0.16 1.97 -17.01
C LEU A 186 0.60 0.54 -16.69
N GLU A 187 -0.03 -0.05 -15.67
CA GLU A 187 0.36 -1.36 -15.16
C GLU A 187 0.03 -2.50 -16.13
N PRO A 188 0.95 -3.46 -16.34
CA PRO A 188 0.72 -4.61 -17.21
C PRO A 188 -0.54 -5.39 -16.86
N GLY A 189 -1.31 -5.80 -17.86
CA GLY A 189 -2.56 -6.55 -17.68
C GLY A 189 -3.80 -5.69 -17.42
N THR A 190 -3.66 -4.36 -17.34
CA THR A 190 -4.77 -3.42 -17.23
C THR A 190 -5.34 -3.01 -18.59
N GLN A 191 -6.56 -2.46 -18.61
CA GLN A 191 -7.14 -1.92 -19.83
C GLN A 191 -6.35 -0.71 -20.34
N PHE A 192 -5.83 0.13 -19.44
CA PHE A 192 -5.00 1.28 -19.81
C PHE A 192 -3.66 0.88 -20.42
N ALA A 193 -3.05 -0.23 -19.98
CA ALA A 193 -1.85 -0.75 -20.66
C ALA A 193 -2.17 -1.28 -22.05
N ALA A 194 -3.35 -1.89 -22.25
CA ALA A 194 -3.78 -2.40 -23.56
C ALA A 194 -4.23 -1.30 -24.54
N LYS A 195 -4.81 -0.22 -24.02
CA LYS A 195 -5.25 0.97 -24.77
C LYS A 195 -4.85 2.23 -24.01
N PRO A 196 -3.58 2.65 -24.11
CA PRO A 196 -3.05 3.76 -23.32
C PRO A 196 -3.80 5.06 -23.61
N PRO A 197 -4.30 5.77 -22.58
CA PRO A 197 -4.71 7.15 -22.76
C PRO A 197 -3.49 8.05 -23.01
N VAL A 198 -3.72 9.24 -23.55
CA VAL A 198 -2.67 10.24 -23.69
C VAL A 198 -2.39 10.84 -22.31
N LEU A 199 -1.21 10.54 -21.77
CA LEU A 199 -0.74 11.06 -20.48
C LEU A 199 0.11 12.32 -20.68
N PRO A 200 0.21 13.20 -19.66
CA PRO A 200 1.20 14.26 -19.61
C PRO A 200 2.62 13.70 -19.75
N GLY A 201 3.52 14.49 -20.35
CA GLY A 201 4.94 14.11 -20.40
C GLY A 201 5.62 14.15 -19.03
N ASP A 202 6.80 13.54 -18.93
CA ASP A 202 7.52 13.41 -17.66
C ASP A 202 7.83 14.76 -17.00
N ASP A 203 8.21 15.77 -17.77
CA ASP A 203 8.49 17.13 -17.25
C ASP A 203 7.23 17.72 -16.61
N ALA A 204 6.07 17.60 -17.28
CA ALA A 204 4.80 18.08 -16.75
C ALA A 204 4.38 17.31 -15.48
N ALA A 205 4.62 16.01 -15.43
CA ALA A 205 4.36 15.20 -14.23
C ALA A 205 5.25 15.62 -13.04
N VAL A 206 6.51 15.95 -13.30
CA VAL A 206 7.44 16.48 -12.29
C VAL A 206 6.99 17.85 -11.78
N GLU A 207 6.53 18.73 -12.66
CA GLU A 207 5.98 20.05 -12.27
C GLU A 207 4.71 19.89 -11.41
N MET A 208 3.80 19.00 -11.80
CA MET A 208 2.60 18.67 -11.01
C MET A 208 2.97 18.20 -9.61
N LEU A 209 3.90 17.23 -9.51
CA LEU A 209 4.35 16.71 -8.23
C LEU A 209 4.96 17.81 -7.36
N ALA A 210 5.80 18.68 -7.94
CA ALA A 210 6.43 19.77 -7.20
C ALA A 210 5.41 20.75 -6.63
N ALA A 211 4.43 21.18 -7.44
CA ALA A 211 3.37 22.07 -7.01
C ALA A 211 2.50 21.45 -5.90
N CYS A 212 2.11 20.18 -6.06
CA CYS A 212 1.34 19.46 -5.06
C CYS A 212 2.12 19.27 -3.75
N HIS A 213 3.41 18.96 -3.84
CA HIS A 213 4.29 18.82 -2.67
C HIS A 213 4.39 20.13 -1.86
N GLU A 214 4.52 21.27 -2.53
CA GLU A 214 4.54 22.58 -1.88
C GLU A 214 3.23 22.89 -1.14
N LEU A 215 2.08 22.62 -1.78
CA LEU A 215 0.76 22.78 -1.16
C LEU A 215 0.60 21.91 0.09
N LEU A 216 0.99 20.63 -0.01
CA LEU A 216 0.93 19.70 1.11
C LEU A 216 1.84 20.12 2.26
N GLY A 217 3.07 20.56 1.96
CA GLY A 217 4.01 21.09 2.95
C GLY A 217 3.47 22.32 3.66
N THR A 218 2.90 23.27 2.92
CA THR A 218 2.27 24.50 3.47
C THR A 218 1.08 24.17 4.38
N ALA A 219 0.34 23.10 4.07
CA ALA A 219 -0.78 22.60 4.89
C ALA A 219 -0.33 21.76 6.11
N GLY A 220 0.98 21.62 6.36
CA GLY A 220 1.55 20.92 7.50
C GLY A 220 1.61 19.38 7.34
N PHE A 221 1.59 18.91 6.10
CA PHE A 221 1.87 17.50 5.80
C PHE A 221 3.35 17.29 5.52
N THR A 222 3.90 16.21 6.02
CA THR A 222 5.27 15.77 5.73
C THR A 222 5.22 14.51 4.86
N GLN A 223 5.98 14.51 3.78
CA GLN A 223 6.20 13.29 3.01
C GLN A 223 7.06 12.34 3.85
N TYR A 224 6.57 11.16 4.17
CA TYR A 224 7.33 10.18 4.95
C TYR A 224 7.78 8.96 4.12
N GLU A 225 7.15 8.76 2.95
CA GLU A 225 7.56 7.77 1.94
C GLU A 225 7.18 8.29 0.55
N VAL A 226 7.60 7.58 -0.51
CA VAL A 226 7.54 8.03 -1.91
C VAL A 226 6.19 8.64 -2.32
N SER A 227 5.07 8.06 -1.87
CA SER A 227 3.73 8.46 -2.30
C SER A 227 2.82 8.91 -1.16
N ALA A 228 3.31 8.97 0.08
CA ALA A 228 2.46 9.24 1.21
C ALA A 228 2.90 10.43 2.06
N TYR A 229 1.92 11.24 2.41
CA TYR A 229 2.03 12.47 3.18
C TYR A 229 1.14 12.38 4.41
N ALA A 230 1.61 12.78 5.56
CA ALA A 230 0.87 12.70 6.80
C ALA A 230 1.09 13.94 7.68
N LYS A 231 0.07 14.28 8.48
CA LYS A 231 0.26 15.16 9.64
C LYS A 231 1.11 14.46 10.70
N ALA A 232 1.74 15.21 11.58
CA ALA A 232 2.59 14.67 12.65
C ALA A 232 1.87 13.56 13.45
N GLY A 233 2.52 12.39 13.56
CA GLY A 233 1.99 11.22 14.25
C GLY A 233 0.82 10.50 13.53
N ARG A 234 0.59 10.78 12.23
CA ARG A 234 -0.48 10.19 11.42
C ARG A 234 0.02 9.36 10.24
N GLN A 235 1.31 9.02 10.22
CA GLN A 235 1.85 8.07 9.24
C GLN A 235 1.14 6.73 9.37
N CYS A 236 0.90 6.07 8.23
CA CYS A 236 0.25 4.76 8.19
C CYS A 236 1.21 3.69 8.73
N ARG A 237 0.85 3.04 9.84
CA ARG A 237 1.69 2.00 10.48
C ARG A 237 1.85 0.77 9.58
N HIS A 238 0.84 0.45 8.78
CA HIS A 238 0.91 -0.60 7.78
C HIS A 238 2.00 -0.29 6.73
N ASN A 239 2.02 0.93 6.15
CA ASN A 239 3.05 1.34 5.20
C ASN A 239 4.44 1.32 5.84
N LEU A 240 4.58 1.88 7.04
CA LEU A 240 5.86 1.88 7.76
C LEU A 240 6.37 0.46 8.02
N ASN A 241 5.48 -0.50 8.34
CA ASN A 241 5.88 -1.89 8.50
C ASN A 241 6.45 -2.48 7.20
N TYR A 242 5.81 -2.23 6.05
CA TYR A 242 6.33 -2.66 4.75
C TYR A 242 7.70 -2.03 4.44
N TRP A 243 7.78 -0.71 4.57
CA TRP A 243 9.00 0.02 4.23
C TRP A 243 10.15 -0.24 5.21
N SER A 244 9.86 -0.67 6.43
CA SER A 244 10.85 -1.17 7.39
C SER A 244 11.18 -2.65 7.20
N PHE A 245 10.82 -3.24 6.06
CA PHE A 245 11.00 -4.68 5.79
C PHE A 245 10.39 -5.56 6.88
N GLY A 246 9.28 -5.13 7.48
CA GLY A 246 8.56 -5.85 8.52
C GLY A 246 7.87 -7.11 7.98
N ASP A 247 7.50 -8.01 8.89
CA ASP A 247 6.73 -9.20 8.54
C ASP A 247 5.24 -8.88 8.43
N TYR A 248 4.55 -9.62 7.58
CA TYR A 248 3.10 -9.52 7.42
C TYR A 248 2.49 -10.82 6.93
N LEU A 249 1.30 -11.13 7.41
CA LEU A 249 0.46 -12.22 6.93
C LEU A 249 -0.41 -11.76 5.77
N GLY A 250 -0.48 -12.58 4.74
CA GLY A 250 -1.42 -12.40 3.64
C GLY A 250 -2.63 -13.30 3.83
N VAL A 251 -3.80 -12.72 4.14
CA VAL A 251 -5.05 -13.42 4.41
C VAL A 251 -6.10 -13.05 3.37
N GLY A 252 -6.68 -14.03 2.71
CA GLY A 252 -7.68 -13.81 1.68
C GLY A 252 -7.17 -14.00 0.25
N ALA A 253 -8.10 -14.05 -0.70
CA ALA A 253 -7.81 -14.36 -2.10
C ALA A 253 -6.81 -13.38 -2.71
N GLY A 254 -5.69 -13.91 -3.21
CA GLY A 254 -4.61 -13.14 -3.82
C GLY A 254 -3.74 -12.35 -2.84
N ALA A 255 -3.91 -12.53 -1.54
CA ALA A 255 -3.09 -11.87 -0.55
C ALA A 255 -1.65 -12.42 -0.54
N HIS A 256 -0.71 -11.53 -0.31
CA HIS A 256 0.71 -11.83 -0.20
C HIS A 256 1.16 -11.73 1.26
N GLY A 257 2.09 -12.56 1.67
CA GLY A 257 2.72 -12.53 2.98
C GLY A 257 4.23 -12.55 2.89
N LYS A 258 4.89 -12.08 3.95
CA LYS A 258 6.33 -12.19 4.16
C LYS A 258 6.59 -12.46 5.63
N ILE A 259 7.32 -13.54 5.91
CA ILE A 259 7.70 -13.94 7.27
C ILE A 259 9.20 -14.21 7.32
N THR A 260 9.86 -13.60 8.30
CA THR A 260 11.26 -13.83 8.62
C THR A 260 11.36 -14.85 9.74
N PHE A 261 12.07 -15.94 9.50
CA PHE A 261 12.42 -16.96 10.49
C PHE A 261 13.88 -16.77 10.89
N ALA A 262 14.09 -15.90 11.88
CA ALA A 262 15.44 -15.50 12.31
C ALA A 262 16.30 -16.70 12.82
N ASP A 263 15.67 -17.68 13.47
CA ASP A 263 16.30 -18.91 13.94
C ASP A 263 16.89 -19.78 12.82
N ARG A 264 16.36 -19.63 11.61
CA ARG A 264 16.79 -20.37 10.41
C ARG A 264 17.48 -19.50 9.37
N GLY A 265 17.56 -18.19 9.58
CA GLY A 265 18.09 -17.23 8.59
C GLY A 265 17.28 -17.23 7.30
N GLU A 266 15.97 -17.42 7.36
CA GLU A 266 15.09 -17.57 6.21
C GLU A 266 14.08 -16.42 6.14
N VAL A 267 13.82 -15.95 4.92
CA VAL A 267 12.66 -15.11 4.60
C VAL A 267 11.77 -15.87 3.63
N VAL A 268 10.51 -16.05 4.00
CA VAL A 268 9.52 -16.76 3.19
C VAL A 268 8.45 -15.77 2.73
N ARG A 269 8.20 -15.75 1.43
CA ARG A 269 7.07 -15.05 0.83
C ARG A 269 5.96 -16.05 0.54
N THR A 270 4.74 -15.68 0.89
CA THR A 270 3.53 -16.46 0.60
C THR A 270 2.62 -15.73 -0.37
N THR A 271 1.84 -16.48 -1.12
CA THR A 271 0.81 -15.94 -2.02
C THR A 271 -0.40 -16.83 -1.96
N GLN A 272 -1.55 -16.26 -1.60
CA GLN A 272 -2.83 -16.97 -1.58
C GLN A 272 -3.40 -17.17 -2.99
N GLN A 273 -4.27 -18.17 -3.16
CA GLN A 273 -5.01 -18.39 -4.40
C GLN A 273 -5.71 -17.10 -4.86
N ARG A 274 -5.39 -16.64 -6.08
CA ARG A 274 -5.88 -15.35 -6.60
C ARG A 274 -7.37 -15.37 -6.92
N GLU A 275 -7.86 -16.45 -7.54
CA GLU A 275 -9.24 -16.56 -7.99
C GLU A 275 -10.17 -16.83 -6.80
N PRO A 276 -11.18 -15.94 -6.52
CA PRO A 276 -11.99 -16.03 -5.30
C PRO A 276 -12.76 -17.34 -5.14
N ARG A 277 -13.27 -17.91 -6.24
CA ARG A 277 -14.00 -19.18 -6.19
C ARG A 277 -13.11 -20.34 -5.77
N ARG A 278 -11.87 -20.36 -6.28
CA ARG A 278 -10.86 -21.39 -5.89
C ARG A 278 -10.40 -21.19 -4.47
N TYR A 279 -10.24 -19.95 -4.03
CA TYR A 279 -9.92 -19.64 -2.63
C TYR A 279 -11.02 -20.16 -1.69
N LEU A 280 -12.29 -19.88 -2.00
CA LEU A 280 -13.44 -20.36 -1.22
C LEU A 280 -13.56 -21.89 -1.19
N ALA A 281 -13.19 -22.57 -2.29
CA ALA A 281 -13.21 -24.03 -2.36
C ALA A 281 -12.20 -24.71 -1.41
N GLY A 282 -11.24 -23.95 -0.83
CA GLY A 282 -10.33 -24.51 0.17
C GLY A 282 -9.36 -25.55 -0.37
N SER A 283 -8.81 -25.35 -1.58
CA SER A 283 -7.84 -26.28 -2.17
C SER A 283 -6.65 -26.51 -1.23
N PRO A 284 -6.14 -27.74 -1.06
CA PRO A 284 -4.98 -28.06 -0.22
C PRO A 284 -3.70 -27.28 -0.58
N ASN A 285 -3.62 -26.74 -1.80
CA ASN A 285 -2.51 -25.92 -2.30
C ASN A 285 -2.94 -24.46 -2.53
N ALA A 286 -3.84 -23.95 -1.70
CA ALA A 286 -4.38 -22.59 -1.85
C ALA A 286 -3.30 -21.50 -1.64
N MET A 287 -2.28 -21.79 -0.82
CA MET A 287 -1.17 -20.89 -0.54
C MET A 287 0.13 -21.44 -1.15
N ALA A 288 0.73 -20.66 -2.04
CA ALA A 288 2.10 -20.92 -2.51
C ALA A 288 3.10 -20.25 -1.57
N SER A 289 4.24 -20.89 -1.33
CA SER A 289 5.34 -20.32 -0.56
C SER A 289 6.64 -20.38 -1.33
N ARG A 290 7.48 -19.35 -1.19
CA ARG A 290 8.82 -19.26 -1.81
C ARG A 290 9.80 -18.70 -0.79
N ARG A 291 10.93 -19.39 -0.60
CA ARG A 291 12.07 -18.82 0.13
C ARG A 291 12.74 -17.75 -0.72
N VAL A 292 13.06 -16.62 -0.11
CA VAL A 292 13.90 -15.61 -0.74
C VAL A 292 15.35 -16.10 -0.66
N PRO A 293 16.12 -16.11 -1.75
CA PRO A 293 17.54 -16.43 -1.70
C PRO A 293 18.30 -15.44 -0.79
N ALA A 294 19.22 -15.91 0.03
CA ALA A 294 19.97 -15.04 0.95
C ALA A 294 20.76 -13.93 0.20
N ALA A 295 21.22 -14.22 -1.01
CA ALA A 295 21.88 -13.24 -1.86
C ALA A 295 20.98 -12.07 -2.28
N ASP A 296 19.65 -12.27 -2.27
CA ASP A 296 18.68 -11.23 -2.63
C ASP A 296 18.26 -10.36 -1.41
N PHE A 297 18.59 -10.76 -0.16
CA PHE A 297 18.17 -10.03 1.04
C PHE A 297 18.59 -8.55 1.05
N PRO A 298 19.82 -8.17 0.65
CA PRO A 298 20.20 -6.76 0.63
C PRO A 298 19.32 -5.94 -0.32
N PHE A 299 19.06 -6.47 -1.51
CA PHE A 299 18.20 -5.81 -2.50
C PHE A 299 16.75 -5.72 -2.02
N GLU A 300 16.19 -6.84 -1.54
CA GLU A 300 14.81 -6.92 -1.01
C GLU A 300 14.59 -5.95 0.15
N PHE A 301 15.57 -5.81 1.04
CA PHE A 301 15.53 -4.83 2.13
C PHE A 301 15.57 -3.40 1.60
N MET A 302 16.56 -3.07 0.75
CA MET A 302 16.76 -1.72 0.25
C MET A 302 15.62 -1.25 -0.65
N MET A 303 15.00 -2.15 -1.42
CA MET A 303 13.81 -1.85 -2.24
C MET A 303 12.65 -1.31 -1.40
N ASN A 304 12.54 -1.74 -0.15
CA ASN A 304 11.55 -1.22 0.79
C ASN A 304 12.09 0.00 1.56
N ALA A 305 13.24 -0.12 2.19
CA ALA A 305 13.72 0.86 3.17
C ALA A 305 14.11 2.22 2.54
N LEU A 306 14.60 2.23 1.30
CA LEU A 306 14.92 3.47 0.59
C LEU A 306 13.70 4.26 0.12
N ARG A 307 12.48 3.74 0.31
CA ARG A 307 11.25 4.49 0.08
C ARG A 307 10.94 5.48 1.21
N LEU A 308 11.49 5.24 2.41
CA LEU A 308 11.33 6.13 3.57
C LEU A 308 12.10 7.43 3.36
N ALA A 309 11.41 8.57 3.40
CA ALA A 309 12.01 9.89 3.19
C ALA A 309 13.03 10.23 4.29
N ASP A 310 12.70 9.89 5.54
CA ASP A 310 13.60 10.07 6.70
C ASP A 310 14.63 8.94 6.82
N GLY A 311 14.55 7.92 5.92
CA GLY A 311 15.46 6.78 5.94
C GLY A 311 15.20 5.80 7.08
N PHE A 312 16.26 5.10 7.49
CA PHE A 312 16.21 4.07 8.52
C PHE A 312 17.55 3.96 9.25
N GLU A 313 17.53 3.42 10.47
CA GLU A 313 18.75 3.11 11.21
C GLU A 313 19.44 1.86 10.65
N ARG A 314 20.77 1.88 10.50
CA ARG A 314 21.58 0.76 9.94
C ARG A 314 21.38 -0.56 10.68
N ARG A 315 21.09 -0.51 12.00
CA ARG A 315 20.82 -1.71 12.79
C ARG A 315 19.61 -2.50 12.25
N LEU A 316 18.62 -1.80 11.65
CA LEU A 316 17.44 -2.43 11.08
C LEU A 316 17.80 -3.41 9.95
N PHE A 317 18.85 -3.11 9.18
CA PHE A 317 19.34 -4.02 8.15
C PHE A 317 19.75 -5.38 8.73
N ALA A 318 20.60 -5.37 9.76
CA ALA A 318 21.02 -6.59 10.41
C ALA A 318 19.85 -7.33 11.11
N GLU A 319 18.97 -6.59 11.80
CA GLU A 319 17.80 -7.14 12.48
C GLU A 319 16.83 -7.84 11.52
N ARG A 320 16.69 -7.33 10.30
CA ARG A 320 15.72 -7.83 9.32
C ARG A 320 16.27 -8.84 8.32
N THR A 321 17.57 -8.78 8.06
CA THR A 321 18.22 -9.67 7.07
C THR A 321 19.13 -10.71 7.70
N GLY A 322 19.58 -10.50 8.93
CA GLY A 322 20.62 -11.30 9.58
C GLY A 322 22.02 -11.08 8.98
N LEU A 323 22.20 -10.09 8.11
CA LEU A 323 23.46 -9.77 7.44
C LEU A 323 24.16 -8.59 8.10
N GLU A 324 25.49 -8.62 8.11
CA GLU A 324 26.31 -7.50 8.57
C GLU A 324 26.21 -6.31 7.61
N TRP A 325 26.14 -5.09 8.14
CA TRP A 325 26.09 -3.85 7.34
C TRP A 325 27.23 -3.72 6.33
N ALA A 326 28.43 -4.19 6.72
CA ALA A 326 29.61 -4.18 5.86
C ALA A 326 29.40 -4.92 4.52
N SER A 327 28.43 -5.84 4.43
CA SER A 327 28.13 -6.57 3.19
C SER A 327 27.55 -5.71 2.08
N ILE A 328 26.92 -4.57 2.42
CA ILE A 328 26.30 -3.64 1.46
C ILE A 328 26.98 -2.27 1.41
N GLU A 329 27.82 -1.96 2.38
CA GLU A 329 28.47 -0.65 2.53
C GLU A 329 29.21 -0.17 1.26
N PRO A 330 29.95 -1.01 0.51
CA PRO A 330 30.60 -0.56 -0.73
C PRO A 330 29.61 -0.09 -1.81
N GLN A 331 28.44 -0.73 -1.93
CA GLN A 331 27.38 -0.33 -2.87
C GLN A 331 26.77 1.01 -2.45
N LEU A 332 26.48 1.17 -1.15
CA LEU A 332 25.94 2.41 -0.60
C LEU A 332 26.92 3.56 -0.71
N GLY A 333 28.22 3.31 -0.52
CA GLY A 333 29.28 4.31 -0.70
C GLY A 333 29.29 4.92 -2.11
N ARG A 334 29.00 4.13 -3.14
CA ARG A 334 28.84 4.64 -4.51
C ARG A 334 27.63 5.56 -4.68
N LEU A 335 26.53 5.27 -3.98
CA LEU A 335 25.34 6.13 -3.99
C LEU A 335 25.58 7.45 -3.22
N VAL A 336 26.33 7.39 -2.12
CA VAL A 336 26.77 8.58 -1.37
C VAL A 336 27.64 9.47 -2.25
N ALA A 337 28.62 8.90 -2.95
CA ALA A 337 29.50 9.64 -3.85
C ALA A 337 28.74 10.32 -5.02
N ARG A 338 27.57 9.77 -5.41
CA ARG A 338 26.67 10.36 -6.39
C ARG A 338 25.69 11.40 -5.79
N GLY A 339 25.72 11.64 -4.48
CA GLY A 339 24.79 12.54 -3.80
C GLY A 339 23.34 12.03 -3.70
N LEU A 340 23.12 10.73 -3.88
CA LEU A 340 21.78 10.11 -3.84
C LEU A 340 21.42 9.61 -2.45
N LEU A 341 22.41 9.36 -1.60
CA LEU A 341 22.25 8.80 -0.26
C LEU A 341 23.10 9.56 0.74
N VAL A 342 22.64 9.66 1.99
CA VAL A 342 23.39 10.16 3.12
C VAL A 342 23.54 9.05 4.15
N LEU A 343 24.77 8.86 4.64
CA LEU A 343 25.09 8.02 5.79
C LEU A 343 25.56 8.94 6.91
N ASP A 344 24.72 9.15 7.93
CA ASP A 344 24.99 10.05 9.05
C ASP A 344 24.87 9.29 10.37
N GLY A 345 26.02 9.02 11.01
CA GLY A 345 26.05 8.21 12.22
C GLY A 345 25.34 6.85 12.02
N PRO A 346 24.28 6.55 12.78
CA PRO A 346 23.53 5.31 12.65
C PRO A 346 22.54 5.33 11.47
N ASP A 347 22.28 6.48 10.86
CA ASP A 347 21.21 6.67 9.91
C ASP A 347 21.67 6.48 8.46
N CYS A 348 20.77 5.94 7.65
CA CYS A 348 20.87 5.81 6.21
C CYS A 348 19.59 6.38 5.59
N ARG A 349 19.71 7.43 4.78
CA ARG A 349 18.54 8.09 4.18
C ARG A 349 18.80 8.51 2.74
N PRO A 350 17.81 8.41 1.84
CA PRO A 350 17.91 9.00 0.53
C PRO A 350 17.96 10.54 0.65
N THR A 351 18.67 11.19 -0.27
CA THR A 351 18.54 12.63 -0.47
C THR A 351 17.25 12.95 -1.23
N PRO A 352 16.80 14.21 -1.31
CA PRO A 352 15.70 14.58 -2.21
C PRO A 352 15.96 14.16 -3.66
N LEU A 353 17.22 14.22 -4.11
CA LEU A 353 17.63 13.72 -5.42
C LEU A 353 17.53 12.20 -5.48
N GLY A 354 17.93 11.50 -4.42
CA GLY A 354 17.83 10.03 -4.32
C GLY A 354 16.40 9.54 -4.40
N LEU A 355 15.44 10.20 -3.73
CA LEU A 355 14.02 9.85 -3.83
C LEU A 355 13.49 10.02 -5.26
N ARG A 356 13.92 11.05 -5.99
CA ARG A 356 13.55 11.25 -7.40
C ARG A 356 14.14 10.17 -8.32
N PHE A 357 15.32 9.67 -8.01
CA PHE A 357 16.03 8.64 -8.78
C PHE A 357 16.07 7.28 -8.07
N LEU A 358 15.03 6.98 -7.28
CA LEU A 358 14.95 5.76 -6.47
C LEU A 358 15.15 4.49 -7.33
N ASN A 359 14.51 4.40 -8.49
CA ASN A 359 14.63 3.25 -9.37
C ASN A 359 16.08 3.04 -9.86
N GLU A 360 16.81 4.12 -10.17
CA GLU A 360 18.23 4.02 -10.55
C GLU A 360 19.11 3.58 -9.37
N MET A 361 18.81 4.09 -8.17
CA MET A 361 19.49 3.62 -6.96
C MET A 361 19.30 2.11 -6.79
N LEU A 362 18.04 1.64 -6.89
CA LEU A 362 17.71 0.23 -6.75
C LEU A 362 18.35 -0.64 -7.84
N LEU A 363 18.38 -0.19 -9.09
CA LEU A 363 19.07 -0.89 -10.16
C LEU A 363 20.56 -1.11 -9.86
N SER A 364 21.22 -0.11 -9.21
CA SER A 364 22.64 -0.21 -8.85
C SER A 364 22.91 -1.15 -7.66
N LEU A 365 21.86 -1.58 -6.95
CA LEU A 365 21.91 -2.52 -5.82
C LEU A 365 21.51 -3.94 -6.20
N LEU A 366 21.10 -4.18 -7.45
CA LEU A 366 20.82 -5.53 -7.92
C LEU A 366 22.06 -6.42 -7.75
N PRO A 367 21.89 -7.68 -7.30
CA PRO A 367 22.99 -8.64 -7.28
C PRO A 367 23.63 -8.75 -8.66
N GLU A 368 24.95 -8.75 -8.73
CA GLU A 368 25.66 -9.05 -9.97
C GLU A 368 25.23 -10.44 -10.42
N SER A 369 24.54 -10.53 -11.57
CA SER A 369 24.10 -11.81 -12.11
C SER A 369 25.34 -12.63 -12.49
N ALA A 370 25.40 -13.86 -12.02
CA ALA A 370 26.45 -14.81 -12.41
C ALA A 370 26.39 -15.19 -13.91
N ASP A 371 25.43 -14.64 -14.68
CA ASP A 371 25.28 -14.87 -16.13
C ASP A 371 24.89 -13.57 -16.86
N SER A 372 25.74 -13.17 -17.78
CA SER A 372 25.66 -11.95 -18.61
C SER A 372 24.68 -12.06 -19.80
N THR A 373 23.61 -12.87 -19.71
CA THR A 373 22.64 -13.02 -20.80
C THR A 373 21.18 -13.08 -20.29
N GLY A 374 20.65 -12.00 -19.80
CA GLY A 374 19.22 -11.96 -19.50
C GLY A 374 18.74 -10.59 -18.99
N LYS A 375 18.01 -9.86 -19.84
CA LYS A 375 17.29 -8.66 -19.43
C LYS A 375 16.29 -9.01 -18.34
N ARG A 376 16.60 -8.67 -17.08
CA ARG A 376 15.60 -8.67 -16.00
C ARG A 376 14.89 -7.31 -16.01
N THR A 377 13.63 -7.32 -16.33
CA THR A 377 12.73 -6.18 -16.09
C THR A 377 12.26 -6.22 -14.63
N LEU A 378 12.37 -5.10 -13.94
CA LEU A 378 11.75 -4.91 -12.62
C LEU A 378 10.23 -4.96 -12.82
N SER A 379 9.57 -5.99 -12.31
CA SER A 379 8.14 -5.92 -12.05
C SER A 379 7.95 -5.17 -10.74
N THR A 380 7.58 -3.91 -10.83
CA THR A 380 7.12 -3.13 -9.67
C THR A 380 5.77 -3.71 -9.26
N GLY A 381 5.78 -4.66 -8.32
CA GLY A 381 4.57 -5.08 -7.64
C GLY A 381 4.24 -4.05 -6.57
N SER A 382 3.21 -3.29 -6.80
CA SER A 382 2.51 -2.50 -5.78
C SER A 382 1.69 -3.37 -4.86
#